data_ebe3c4c0c04444432940f412df36c1ca
#
_entry.id   ebe3c4c0c04444432940f412df36c1ca
#
_cell.length_a   1.000
_cell.length_b   1.000
_cell.length_c   1.000
_cell.angle_alpha   90.00
_cell.angle_beta   90.00
_cell.angle_gamma   90.00
#
_symmetry.space_group_name_H-M   'P 1'
#
loop_
_entity.id
_entity.type
_entity.pdbx_description
1 polymer ?
#
loop_
_entity_poly.entity_id
_entity_poly.type
_entity_poly.pdbx_seq_one_letter_code
_entity_poly.pdbx_strand_id
1 'polypeptide(L)'
;LTTVKIIIPWREGCPNREANLGVVKQWWTEYYDWPVHLGHWGPEKGSWRKGCAVRQAMDTSEPTDVVVVADADVIIPGVYQAIEALETSRYEWAIPQRTVYRLTPDATNLVVQGKMRLPAVVDDPRKYAGLAETYICSAGGGAVVLTSEALSRCPMDPRFAGYGQEDHSWGRALYMLAGAPHQVVSPLWHLWHAPQQRLKVGDSISRGIGSLESLRLWTRYRTATTRPLMEALLREARDYGTDAD
;
A
#
# COMPACT_ATOMS: atom_id res chain seq x y z
N LEU A 1 -24.62 -5.73 -5.62
CA LEU A 1 -23.45 -6.19 -4.85
C LEU A 1 -22.24 -5.44 -5.39
N THR A 2 -21.50 -4.77 -4.49
CA THR A 2 -20.26 -4.05 -4.83
C THR A 2 -19.19 -5.04 -5.27
N THR A 3 -18.62 -4.82 -6.44
CA THR A 3 -17.50 -5.62 -6.92
C THR A 3 -16.19 -5.11 -6.33
N VAL A 4 -15.40 -6.00 -5.74
CA VAL A 4 -14.15 -5.67 -5.05
C VAL A 4 -12.97 -6.38 -5.72
N LYS A 5 -11.88 -5.65 -5.92
CA LYS A 5 -10.62 -6.15 -6.44
C LYS A 5 -9.48 -5.84 -5.47
N ILE A 6 -8.65 -6.85 -5.19
CA ILE A 6 -7.44 -6.67 -4.40
C ILE A 6 -6.25 -6.60 -5.34
N ILE A 7 -5.47 -5.54 -5.24
CA ILE A 7 -4.22 -5.36 -5.97
C ILE A 7 -3.06 -5.46 -4.98
N ILE A 8 -2.16 -6.40 -5.23
CA ILE A 8 -0.90 -6.53 -4.50
C ILE A 8 0.23 -6.21 -5.47
N PRO A 9 0.86 -5.02 -5.36
CA PRO A 9 2.06 -4.70 -6.13
C PRO A 9 3.21 -5.61 -5.69
N TRP A 10 3.83 -6.29 -6.65
CA TRP A 10 4.76 -7.38 -6.40
C TRP A 10 6.06 -7.26 -7.19
N ARG A 11 7.16 -7.62 -6.54
CA ARG A 11 8.47 -7.84 -7.14
C ARG A 11 9.16 -9.04 -6.49
N GLU A 12 9.69 -9.90 -7.29
CA GLU A 12 10.48 -11.07 -6.90
C GLU A 12 11.85 -10.71 -6.34
N GLY A 13 12.54 -11.71 -5.75
CA GLY A 13 13.94 -11.62 -5.34
C GLY A 13 14.16 -11.32 -3.86
N CYS A 14 13.11 -11.43 -3.03
CA CYS A 14 13.24 -11.39 -1.58
C CYS A 14 12.55 -12.60 -0.94
N PRO A 15 13.30 -13.63 -0.48
CA PRO A 15 12.73 -14.87 0.05
C PRO A 15 11.73 -14.65 1.20
N ASN A 16 11.98 -13.67 2.07
CA ASN A 16 11.04 -13.35 3.14
C ASN A 16 9.71 -12.83 2.59
N ARG A 17 9.75 -11.96 1.58
CA ARG A 17 8.53 -11.43 0.96
C ARG A 17 7.78 -12.49 0.16
N GLU A 18 8.48 -13.41 -0.47
CA GLU A 18 7.88 -14.54 -1.18
C GLU A 18 7.10 -15.44 -0.22
N ALA A 19 7.70 -15.78 0.92
CA ALA A 19 7.01 -16.52 1.98
C ALA A 19 5.80 -15.73 2.54
N ASN A 20 5.98 -14.44 2.79
CA ASN A 20 4.93 -13.56 3.28
C ASN A 20 3.76 -13.46 2.29
N LEU A 21 4.05 -13.30 0.99
CA LEU A 21 3.03 -13.24 -0.06
C LEU A 21 2.16 -14.51 -0.08
N GLY A 22 2.76 -15.68 0.14
CA GLY A 22 2.01 -16.94 0.25
C GLY A 22 0.95 -16.88 1.35
N VAL A 23 1.36 -16.46 2.55
CA VAL A 23 0.46 -16.28 3.71
C VAL A 23 -0.61 -15.22 3.44
N VAL A 24 -0.21 -14.08 2.88
CA VAL A 24 -1.12 -12.96 2.57
C VAL A 24 -2.18 -13.38 1.55
N LYS A 25 -1.79 -14.06 0.47
CA LYS A 25 -2.74 -14.57 -0.54
C LYS A 25 -3.72 -15.57 0.07
N GLN A 26 -3.23 -16.54 0.86
CA GLN A 26 -4.08 -17.48 1.55
C GLN A 26 -5.08 -16.76 2.46
N TRP A 27 -4.61 -15.78 3.23
CA TRP A 27 -5.47 -15.00 4.11
C TRP A 27 -6.56 -14.23 3.36
N TRP A 28 -6.24 -13.58 2.21
CA TRP A 28 -7.22 -12.90 1.39
C TRP A 28 -8.30 -13.85 0.89
N THR A 29 -7.91 -15.03 0.40
CA THR A 29 -8.85 -16.05 -0.10
C THR A 29 -9.75 -16.60 1.02
N GLU A 30 -9.17 -16.90 2.18
CA GLU A 30 -9.92 -17.50 3.30
C GLU A 30 -10.82 -16.51 4.02
N TYR A 31 -10.42 -15.23 4.10
CA TYR A 31 -11.10 -14.23 4.91
C TYR A 31 -12.11 -13.39 4.12
N TYR A 32 -11.83 -13.12 2.85
CA TYR A 32 -12.65 -12.19 2.03
C TYR A 32 -13.27 -12.82 0.79
N ASP A 33 -12.72 -13.90 0.26
CA ASP A 33 -13.17 -14.55 -0.98
C ASP A 33 -13.24 -13.60 -2.19
N TRP A 34 -12.32 -12.63 -2.26
CA TRP A 34 -12.21 -11.69 -3.37
C TRP A 34 -11.01 -12.00 -4.27
N PRO A 35 -11.10 -11.69 -5.56
CA PRO A 35 -9.99 -11.93 -6.49
C PRO A 35 -8.76 -11.08 -6.13
N VAL A 36 -7.61 -11.75 -6.03
CA VAL A 36 -6.31 -11.14 -5.79
C VAL A 36 -5.53 -11.04 -7.09
N HIS A 37 -5.18 -9.82 -7.49
CA HIS A 37 -4.41 -9.51 -8.68
C HIS A 37 -3.01 -9.06 -8.29
N LEU A 38 -1.99 -9.77 -8.77
CA LEU A 38 -0.61 -9.35 -8.59
C LEU A 38 -0.22 -8.38 -9.70
N GLY A 39 0.17 -7.17 -9.32
CA GLY A 39 0.79 -6.23 -10.24
C GLY A 39 2.31 -6.45 -10.26
N HIS A 40 2.84 -6.87 -11.39
CA HIS A 40 4.23 -7.28 -11.53
C HIS A 40 5.13 -6.13 -12.01
N TRP A 41 6.26 -5.93 -11.31
CA TRP A 41 7.35 -5.10 -11.76
C TRP A 41 8.66 -5.84 -11.48
N GLY A 42 9.08 -6.67 -12.44
CA GLY A 42 10.22 -7.56 -12.30
C GLY A 42 11.57 -6.84 -12.20
N PRO A 43 12.61 -7.54 -11.73
CA PRO A 43 13.96 -6.99 -11.62
C PRO A 43 14.56 -6.52 -12.94
N GLU A 44 14.19 -7.14 -14.04
CA GLU A 44 14.59 -6.81 -15.41
C GLU A 44 14.17 -5.40 -15.85
N LYS A 45 13.11 -4.86 -15.23
CA LYS A 45 12.59 -3.50 -15.45
C LYS A 45 13.34 -2.41 -14.65
N GLY A 46 14.43 -2.77 -13.97
CA GLY A 46 15.25 -1.85 -13.19
C GLY A 46 14.74 -1.62 -11.77
N SER A 47 14.76 -0.38 -11.28
CA SER A 47 14.32 -0.03 -9.92
C SER A 47 12.85 -0.35 -9.69
N TRP A 48 12.51 -0.79 -8.47
CA TRP A 48 11.13 -1.02 -8.06
C TRP A 48 10.25 0.22 -8.25
N ARG A 49 9.09 0.06 -8.90
CA ARG A 49 8.11 1.12 -9.12
C ARG A 49 6.71 0.62 -8.78
N LYS A 50 6.29 0.86 -7.53
CA LYS A 50 4.99 0.41 -7.01
C LYS A 50 3.82 0.89 -7.86
N GLY A 51 3.84 2.15 -8.31
CA GLY A 51 2.80 2.71 -9.16
C GLY A 51 2.67 2.02 -10.52
N CYS A 52 3.79 1.57 -11.13
CA CYS A 52 3.74 0.74 -12.35
C CYS A 52 3.08 -0.61 -12.10
N ALA A 53 3.44 -1.27 -10.98
CA ALA A 53 2.85 -2.55 -10.62
C ALA A 53 1.33 -2.42 -10.37
N VAL A 54 0.89 -1.37 -9.67
CA VAL A 54 -0.54 -1.10 -9.47
C VAL A 54 -1.26 -0.87 -10.80
N ARG A 55 -0.68 -0.04 -11.70
CA ARG A 55 -1.24 0.23 -13.03
C ARG A 55 -1.42 -1.06 -13.83
N GLN A 56 -0.38 -1.90 -13.90
CA GLN A 56 -0.45 -3.16 -14.62
C GLN A 56 -1.58 -4.07 -14.12
N ALA A 57 -1.78 -4.18 -12.81
CA ALA A 57 -2.87 -4.99 -12.26
C ALA A 57 -4.26 -4.42 -12.55
N MET A 58 -4.37 -3.11 -12.73
CA MET A 58 -5.63 -2.47 -13.16
C MET A 58 -5.97 -2.79 -14.60
N ASP A 59 -4.99 -2.77 -15.51
CA ASP A 59 -5.20 -2.95 -16.96
C ASP A 59 -5.65 -4.38 -17.33
N THR A 60 -5.40 -5.36 -16.48
CA THR A 60 -5.72 -6.78 -16.73
C THR A 60 -7.13 -7.19 -16.34
N SER A 61 -8.02 -6.27 -15.95
CA SER A 61 -9.16 -6.68 -15.14
C SER A 61 -10.50 -6.11 -15.56
N GLU A 62 -11.55 -6.86 -15.19
CA GLU A 62 -12.94 -6.45 -15.35
C GLU A 62 -13.28 -5.19 -14.55
N PRO A 63 -14.33 -4.45 -14.96
CA PRO A 63 -14.83 -3.31 -14.20
C PRO A 63 -15.09 -3.68 -12.74
N THR A 64 -14.68 -2.81 -11.84
CA THR A 64 -14.86 -3.00 -10.40
C THR A 64 -15.24 -1.68 -9.73
N ASP A 65 -16.03 -1.76 -8.66
CA ASP A 65 -16.50 -0.58 -7.93
C ASP A 65 -15.48 -0.11 -6.90
N VAL A 66 -14.86 -1.05 -6.19
CA VAL A 66 -13.90 -0.79 -5.12
C VAL A 66 -12.60 -1.54 -5.35
N VAL A 67 -11.50 -0.84 -5.17
CA VAL A 67 -10.14 -1.39 -5.25
C VAL A 67 -9.48 -1.33 -3.87
N VAL A 68 -8.84 -2.43 -3.48
CA VAL A 68 -7.94 -2.49 -2.33
C VAL A 68 -6.52 -2.59 -2.86
N VAL A 69 -5.70 -1.59 -2.61
CA VAL A 69 -4.26 -1.67 -2.88
C VAL A 69 -3.56 -2.01 -1.57
N ALA A 70 -2.94 -3.19 -1.48
CA ALA A 70 -2.30 -3.69 -0.26
C ALA A 70 -0.89 -4.18 -0.52
N ASP A 71 0.02 -3.99 0.45
CA ASP A 71 1.38 -4.52 0.37
C ASP A 71 1.39 -6.05 0.50
N ALA A 72 2.41 -6.69 -0.08
CA ALA A 72 2.55 -8.15 -0.16
C ALA A 72 2.89 -8.85 1.17
N ASP A 73 3.05 -8.08 2.23
CA ASP A 73 3.51 -8.49 3.55
C ASP A 73 2.62 -7.98 4.69
N VAL A 74 1.34 -7.68 4.38
CA VAL A 74 0.38 -7.18 5.37
C VAL A 74 -0.90 -8.01 5.45
N ILE A 75 -1.44 -8.12 6.66
CA ILE A 75 -2.74 -8.72 6.98
C ILE A 75 -3.61 -7.64 7.61
N ILE A 76 -4.81 -7.41 7.07
CA ILE A 76 -5.61 -6.20 7.36
C ILE A 76 -7.08 -6.55 7.57
N PRO A 77 -7.49 -6.85 8.79
CA PRO A 77 -8.88 -7.24 9.09
C PRO A 77 -9.94 -6.16 8.84
N GLY A 78 -9.54 -4.88 8.82
CA GLY A 78 -10.49 -3.74 8.75
C GLY A 78 -11.04 -3.39 7.37
N VAL A 79 -10.85 -4.26 6.36
CA VAL A 79 -11.22 -3.91 4.97
C VAL A 79 -12.74 -3.90 4.76
N TYR A 80 -13.51 -4.81 5.39
CA TYR A 80 -14.97 -4.77 5.29
C TYR A 80 -15.54 -3.44 5.80
N GLN A 81 -15.09 -2.97 6.97
CA GLN A 81 -15.52 -1.70 7.53
C GLN A 81 -15.14 -0.50 6.65
N ALA A 82 -13.98 -0.59 5.98
CA ALA A 82 -13.56 0.42 5.03
C ALA A 82 -14.48 0.48 3.80
N ILE A 83 -14.84 -0.68 3.24
CA ILE A 83 -15.77 -0.77 2.10
C ILE A 83 -17.17 -0.27 2.49
N GLU A 84 -17.69 -0.73 3.62
CA GLU A 84 -18.99 -0.27 4.14
C GLU A 84 -19.03 1.26 4.27
N ALA A 85 -17.94 1.88 4.72
CA ALA A 85 -17.85 3.33 4.80
C ALA A 85 -17.89 4.01 3.41
N LEU A 86 -17.35 3.39 2.36
CA LEU A 86 -17.44 3.90 0.99
C LEU A 86 -18.89 3.76 0.43
N GLU A 87 -19.56 2.65 0.73
CA GLU A 87 -20.92 2.37 0.25
C GLU A 87 -21.98 3.25 0.93
N THR A 88 -21.81 3.50 2.22
CA THR A 88 -22.83 4.16 3.06
C THR A 88 -22.60 5.66 3.27
N SER A 89 -21.46 6.19 2.87
CA SER A 89 -21.08 7.57 3.16
C SER A 89 -20.51 8.30 1.94
N ARG A 90 -20.06 9.55 2.18
CA ARG A 90 -19.46 10.41 1.13
C ARG A 90 -17.95 10.23 0.98
N TYR A 91 -17.37 9.16 1.54
CA TYR A 91 -15.95 8.89 1.40
C TYR A 91 -15.68 8.23 0.06
N GLU A 92 -14.65 8.66 -0.61
CA GLU A 92 -14.17 8.06 -1.85
C GLU A 92 -12.98 7.12 -1.62
N TRP A 93 -12.37 7.21 -0.43
CA TRP A 93 -11.30 6.34 0.00
C TRP A 93 -11.24 6.18 1.52
N ALA A 94 -10.62 5.10 1.96
CA ALA A 94 -10.49 4.74 3.36
C ALA A 94 -9.11 4.14 3.65
N ILE A 95 -8.67 4.30 4.89
CA ILE A 95 -7.50 3.63 5.45
C ILE A 95 -8.02 2.51 6.36
N PRO A 96 -7.91 1.23 5.98
CA PRO A 96 -8.55 0.12 6.69
C PRO A 96 -7.87 -0.26 8.02
N GLN A 97 -6.90 0.52 8.45
CA GLN A 97 -6.14 0.30 9.70
C GLN A 97 -5.83 1.62 10.41
N ARG A 98 -5.62 1.52 11.72
CA ARG A 98 -5.10 2.65 12.52
C ARG A 98 -3.74 2.32 13.14
N THR A 99 -3.61 1.15 13.74
CA THR A 99 -2.38 0.72 14.41
C THR A 99 -1.66 -0.33 13.58
N VAL A 100 -0.40 -0.09 13.28
CA VAL A 100 0.48 -1.06 12.61
C VAL A 100 1.26 -1.84 13.66
N TYR A 101 1.22 -3.15 13.56
CA TYR A 101 2.02 -4.10 14.34
C TYR A 101 3.07 -4.70 13.40
N ARG A 102 4.28 -4.17 13.43
CA ARG A 102 5.41 -4.70 12.65
C ARG A 102 6.02 -5.86 13.43
N LEU A 103 5.74 -7.08 12.97
CA LEU A 103 6.20 -8.30 13.62
C LEU A 103 7.73 -8.43 13.59
N THR A 104 8.27 -9.10 14.60
CA THR A 104 9.68 -9.54 14.59
C THR A 104 9.88 -10.69 13.61
N PRO A 105 11.15 -11.02 13.21
CA PRO A 105 11.44 -12.20 12.38
C PRO A 105 10.84 -13.48 12.96
N ASP A 106 11.00 -13.71 14.26
CA ASP A 106 10.52 -14.92 14.93
C ASP A 106 8.99 -15.01 14.93
N ALA A 107 8.30 -13.91 15.25
CA ALA A 107 6.84 -13.86 15.20
C ALA A 107 6.32 -14.09 13.78
N THR A 108 6.97 -13.52 12.77
CA THR A 108 6.63 -13.75 11.35
C THR A 108 6.83 -15.21 10.97
N ASN A 109 7.92 -15.83 11.37
CA ASN A 109 8.16 -17.26 11.12
C ASN A 109 7.06 -18.16 11.74
N LEU A 110 6.58 -17.83 12.94
CA LEU A 110 5.46 -18.54 13.55
C LEU A 110 4.16 -18.39 12.74
N VAL A 111 3.90 -17.21 12.19
CA VAL A 111 2.76 -16.97 11.30
C VAL A 111 2.89 -17.77 10.02
N VAL A 112 4.04 -17.71 9.34
CA VAL A 112 4.33 -18.42 8.09
C VAL A 112 4.20 -19.94 8.27
N GLN A 113 4.58 -20.47 9.44
CA GLN A 113 4.43 -21.89 9.78
C GLN A 113 3.02 -22.28 10.24
N GLY A 114 2.06 -21.36 10.29
CA GLY A 114 0.71 -21.62 10.82
C GLY A 114 0.63 -21.83 12.33
N LYS A 115 1.72 -21.57 13.06
CA LYS A 115 1.81 -21.75 14.53
C LYS A 115 1.30 -20.56 15.32
N MET A 116 1.14 -19.41 14.69
CA MET A 116 0.58 -18.20 15.28
C MET A 116 -0.51 -17.63 14.40
N ARG A 117 -1.69 -17.39 14.97
CA ARG A 117 -2.80 -16.69 14.31
C ARG A 117 -2.82 -15.23 14.72
N LEU A 118 -3.07 -14.35 13.77
CA LEU A 118 -3.17 -12.90 13.98
C LEU A 118 -4.64 -12.53 14.18
N PRO A 119 -5.01 -11.87 15.30
CA PRO A 119 -6.40 -11.55 15.56
C PRO A 119 -6.88 -10.36 14.72
N ALA A 120 -8.18 -10.36 14.43
CA ALA A 120 -8.84 -9.23 13.76
C ALA A 120 -9.02 -8.03 14.70
N VAL A 121 -9.09 -8.27 16.01
CA VAL A 121 -9.21 -7.24 17.06
C VAL A 121 -8.10 -7.44 18.07
N VAL A 122 -7.49 -6.36 18.50
CA VAL A 122 -6.45 -6.37 19.54
C VAL A 122 -7.02 -5.76 20.82
N ASP A 123 -7.44 -6.63 21.74
CA ASP A 123 -8.00 -6.21 23.03
C ASP A 123 -6.93 -5.67 23.97
N ASP A 124 -5.74 -6.26 23.97
CA ASP A 124 -4.61 -5.84 24.78
C ASP A 124 -3.31 -5.81 23.97
N PRO A 125 -2.86 -4.61 23.56
CA PRO A 125 -1.61 -4.45 22.79
C PRO A 125 -0.37 -4.99 23.52
N ARG A 126 -0.36 -5.06 24.86
CA ARG A 126 0.78 -5.55 25.66
C ARG A 126 1.09 -7.02 25.41
N LYS A 127 0.10 -7.81 24.96
CA LYS A 127 0.30 -9.22 24.56
C LYS A 127 1.28 -9.37 23.40
N TYR A 128 1.50 -8.30 22.63
CA TYR A 128 2.39 -8.28 21.47
C TYR A 128 3.71 -7.53 21.75
N ALA A 129 3.92 -7.10 23.01
CA ALA A 129 5.20 -6.56 23.44
C ALA A 129 6.31 -7.62 23.23
N GLY A 130 7.39 -7.24 22.53
CA GLY A 130 8.45 -8.19 22.15
C GLY A 130 8.15 -9.04 20.90
N LEU A 131 6.91 -9.09 20.42
CA LEU A 131 6.55 -9.75 19.14
C LEU A 131 6.41 -8.78 17.99
N ALA A 132 6.08 -7.52 18.28
CA ALA A 132 5.87 -6.47 17.29
C ALA A 132 6.31 -5.08 17.80
N GLU A 133 6.84 -4.26 16.89
CA GLU A 133 6.93 -2.81 17.06
C GLU A 133 5.61 -2.17 16.60
N THR A 134 5.03 -1.28 17.40
CA THR A 134 3.74 -0.65 17.11
C THR A 134 3.89 0.83 16.78
N TYR A 135 3.12 1.31 15.79
CA TYR A 135 2.99 2.74 15.48
C TYR A 135 1.62 3.05 14.87
N ILE A 136 1.26 4.32 14.89
CA ILE A 136 0.00 4.79 14.27
C ILE A 136 0.22 4.96 12.77
N CYS A 137 -0.65 4.37 11.97
CA CYS A 137 -0.63 4.51 10.53
C CYS A 137 -0.91 5.97 10.13
N SER A 138 -0.05 6.51 9.28
CA SER A 138 -0.27 7.77 8.59
C SER A 138 -0.40 7.53 7.08
N ALA A 139 -1.43 8.07 6.49
CA ALA A 139 -1.67 8.23 5.05
C ALA A 139 -1.12 7.11 4.12
N GLY A 140 -1.83 5.99 4.03
CA GLY A 140 -1.70 5.08 2.87
C GLY A 140 -0.63 3.99 2.95
N GLY A 141 0.20 3.95 3.99
CA GLY A 141 1.16 2.85 4.16
C GLY A 141 0.46 1.54 4.55
N GLY A 142 0.81 0.45 3.88
CA GLY A 142 0.28 -0.89 4.09
C GLY A 142 -0.95 -1.21 3.25
N ALA A 143 -2.06 -0.48 3.37
CA ALA A 143 -3.21 -0.61 2.48
C ALA A 143 -4.07 0.65 2.39
N VAL A 144 -4.73 0.79 1.25
CA VAL A 144 -5.77 1.79 0.97
C VAL A 144 -6.93 1.09 0.27
N VAL A 145 -8.16 1.45 0.68
CA VAL A 145 -9.40 1.05 0.03
C VAL A 145 -10.00 2.28 -0.64
N LEU A 146 -10.35 2.20 -1.91
CA LEU A 146 -10.86 3.36 -2.63
C LEU A 146 -11.81 2.94 -3.77
N THR A 147 -12.68 3.86 -4.18
CA THR A 147 -13.49 3.64 -5.39
C THR A 147 -12.60 3.59 -6.62
N SER A 148 -13.00 2.83 -7.63
CA SER A 148 -12.28 2.79 -8.93
C SER A 148 -12.19 4.16 -9.57
N GLU A 149 -13.21 5.01 -9.37
CA GLU A 149 -13.20 6.40 -9.84
C GLU A 149 -12.12 7.22 -9.14
N ALA A 150 -11.99 7.10 -7.80
CA ALA A 150 -10.95 7.78 -7.05
C ALA A 150 -9.54 7.32 -7.47
N LEU A 151 -9.33 6.02 -7.73
CA LEU A 151 -8.06 5.50 -8.24
C LEU A 151 -7.75 6.02 -9.65
N SER A 152 -8.73 6.06 -10.55
CA SER A 152 -8.58 6.63 -11.90
C SER A 152 -8.23 8.11 -11.85
N ARG A 153 -8.89 8.87 -10.98
CA ARG A 153 -8.63 10.31 -10.79
C ARG A 153 -7.29 10.57 -10.11
N CYS A 154 -6.91 9.75 -9.14
CA CYS A 154 -5.68 9.86 -8.36
C CYS A 154 -4.86 8.57 -8.44
N PRO A 155 -4.26 8.23 -9.59
CA PRO A 155 -3.43 7.04 -9.70
C PRO A 155 -2.18 7.16 -8.82
N MET A 156 -1.65 6.02 -8.37
CA MET A 156 -0.33 5.98 -7.74
C MET A 156 0.73 6.34 -8.78
N ASP A 157 1.61 7.29 -8.46
CA ASP A 157 2.58 7.83 -9.40
C ASP A 157 3.68 6.80 -9.73
N PRO A 158 3.77 6.35 -11.00
CA PRO A 158 4.75 5.34 -11.43
C PRO A 158 6.19 5.86 -11.50
N ARG A 159 6.41 7.17 -11.37
CA ARG A 159 7.75 7.77 -11.40
C ARG A 159 8.55 7.55 -10.12
N PHE A 160 7.88 7.19 -8.98
CA PHE A 160 8.61 6.82 -7.77
C PHE A 160 9.41 5.54 -7.99
N ALA A 161 10.74 5.64 -7.80
CA ALA A 161 11.69 4.56 -8.00
C ALA A 161 12.38 4.17 -6.68
N GLY A 162 12.39 2.88 -6.38
CA GLY A 162 12.91 2.34 -5.12
C GLY A 162 11.90 2.44 -3.99
N TYR A 163 12.38 2.55 -2.77
CA TYR A 163 11.58 2.57 -1.55
C TYR A 163 11.28 4.00 -1.10
N GLY A 164 10.02 4.25 -0.73
CA GLY A 164 9.61 5.33 0.16
C GLY A 164 9.09 6.59 -0.51
N GLN A 165 8.14 7.21 0.19
CA GLN A 165 7.42 8.43 -0.14
C GLN A 165 6.34 8.30 -1.22
N GLU A 166 6.23 7.18 -1.93
CA GLU A 166 5.15 6.91 -2.87
C GLU A 166 3.78 6.91 -2.17
N ASP A 167 3.67 6.21 -1.04
CA ASP A 167 2.43 6.13 -0.25
C ASP A 167 2.03 7.49 0.32
N HIS A 168 3.00 8.26 0.84
CA HIS A 168 2.74 9.61 1.37
C HIS A 168 2.31 10.59 0.26
N SER A 169 2.93 10.51 -0.91
CA SER A 169 2.57 11.33 -2.07
C SER A 169 1.18 11.00 -2.56
N TRP A 170 0.86 9.71 -2.62
CA TRP A 170 -0.45 9.23 -3.04
C TRP A 170 -1.54 9.61 -2.05
N GLY A 171 -1.33 9.37 -0.75
CA GLY A 171 -2.26 9.78 0.30
C GLY A 171 -2.51 11.29 0.30
N ARG A 172 -1.48 12.11 0.02
CA ARG A 172 -1.63 13.56 -0.13
C ARG A 172 -2.48 13.94 -1.36
N ALA A 173 -2.26 13.28 -2.49
CA ALA A 173 -3.06 13.50 -3.69
C ALA A 173 -4.53 13.12 -3.47
N LEU A 174 -4.78 11.94 -2.88
CA LEU A 174 -6.12 11.50 -2.50
C LEU A 174 -6.80 12.49 -1.55
N TYR A 175 -6.10 12.92 -0.49
CA TYR A 175 -6.64 13.89 0.46
C TYR A 175 -7.06 15.21 -0.23
N MET A 176 -6.25 15.70 -1.16
CA MET A 176 -6.50 16.98 -1.84
C MET A 176 -7.60 16.88 -2.90
N LEU A 177 -7.72 15.75 -3.60
CA LEU A 177 -8.60 15.62 -4.77
C LEU A 177 -9.85 14.78 -4.51
N ALA A 178 -9.79 13.84 -3.57
CA ALA A 178 -10.88 12.94 -3.15
C ALA A 178 -11.37 13.22 -1.71
N GLY A 179 -10.78 14.19 -1.01
CA GLY A 179 -11.18 14.56 0.36
C GLY A 179 -10.51 13.73 1.45
N ALA A 180 -10.95 13.91 2.69
CA ALA A 180 -10.43 13.18 3.84
C ALA A 180 -10.81 11.68 3.76
N PRO A 181 -9.91 10.76 4.16
CA PRO A 181 -10.26 9.35 4.22
C PRO A 181 -11.19 9.02 5.39
N HIS A 182 -11.97 7.95 5.24
CA HIS A 182 -12.45 7.24 6.42
C HIS A 182 -11.29 6.42 7.02
N GLN A 183 -11.07 6.53 8.33
CA GLN A 183 -10.05 5.72 9.01
C GLN A 183 -10.69 4.70 9.94
N VAL A 184 -10.46 3.41 9.64
CA VAL A 184 -10.96 2.30 10.45
C VAL A 184 -10.05 2.09 11.67
N VAL A 185 -10.66 1.86 12.83
CA VAL A 185 -9.93 1.47 14.05
C VAL A 185 -9.71 -0.05 14.03
N SER A 186 -8.72 -0.48 13.30
CA SER A 186 -8.33 -1.89 13.13
C SER A 186 -6.81 -2.04 13.17
N PRO A 187 -6.27 -3.22 13.52
CA PRO A 187 -4.85 -3.51 13.38
C PRO A 187 -4.48 -3.72 11.91
N LEU A 188 -3.22 -3.43 11.59
CA LEU A 188 -2.51 -3.97 10.44
C LEU A 188 -1.33 -4.77 10.95
N TRP A 189 -1.23 -6.02 10.55
CA TRP A 189 -0.11 -6.88 10.87
C TRP A 189 0.87 -6.87 9.72
N HIS A 190 2.06 -6.30 9.94
CA HIS A 190 3.12 -6.23 8.96
C HIS A 190 4.12 -7.35 9.23
N LEU A 191 4.16 -8.33 8.34
CA LEU A 191 5.09 -9.46 8.40
C LEU A 191 6.51 -8.94 8.14
N TRP A 192 7.46 -9.45 8.90
CA TRP A 192 8.84 -9.02 8.78
C TRP A 192 9.47 -9.41 7.44
N HIS A 193 10.24 -8.52 6.89
CA HIS A 193 11.16 -8.76 5.79
C HIS A 193 12.44 -7.94 5.99
N ALA A 194 13.53 -8.34 5.33
CA ALA A 194 14.78 -7.59 5.37
C ALA A 194 14.56 -6.13 4.91
N PRO A 195 15.15 -5.14 5.61
CA PRO A 195 15.02 -3.73 5.25
C PRO A 195 15.48 -3.47 3.82
N GLN A 196 14.72 -2.66 3.10
CA GLN A 196 15.13 -2.22 1.76
C GLN A 196 16.26 -1.19 1.83
N GLN A 197 17.01 -1.12 0.73
CA GLN A 197 18.09 -0.16 0.57
C GLN A 197 17.55 1.27 0.63
N ARG A 198 18.19 2.10 1.45
CA ARG A 198 17.83 3.52 1.64
C ARG A 198 18.92 4.41 1.08
N LEU A 199 18.52 5.59 0.60
CA LEU A 199 19.45 6.60 0.11
C LEU A 199 20.35 7.09 1.26
N LYS A 200 21.67 7.10 1.03
CA LYS A 200 22.63 7.80 1.89
C LYS A 200 22.82 9.22 1.36
N VAL A 201 22.65 10.21 2.21
CA VAL A 201 22.90 11.62 1.91
C VAL A 201 23.99 12.10 2.89
N GLY A 202 25.22 12.22 2.41
CA GLY A 202 26.40 12.38 3.25
C GLY A 202 26.58 11.17 4.18
N ASP A 203 26.87 11.40 5.45
CA ASP A 203 26.99 10.35 6.47
C ASP A 203 25.62 9.94 7.07
N SER A 204 24.53 10.57 6.66
CA SER A 204 23.20 10.32 7.17
C SER A 204 22.40 9.41 6.24
N ILE A 205 21.74 8.40 6.82
CA ILE A 205 20.77 7.58 6.09
C ILE A 205 19.46 8.36 6.03
N SER A 206 18.98 8.66 4.82
CA SER A 206 17.67 9.27 4.64
C SER A 206 16.57 8.28 5.06
N ARG A 207 15.81 8.64 6.09
CA ARG A 207 14.70 7.79 6.56
C ARG A 207 13.59 7.76 5.50
N GLY A 208 13.37 6.59 4.92
CA GLY A 208 12.22 6.32 4.05
C GLY A 208 12.31 6.83 2.62
N ILE A 209 13.50 7.03 2.05
CA ILE A 209 13.68 7.37 0.63
C ILE A 209 14.76 6.49 0.02
N GLY A 210 14.45 5.87 -1.15
CA GLY A 210 15.33 4.95 -1.85
C GLY A 210 16.18 5.57 -2.95
N SER A 211 15.81 6.75 -3.49
CA SER A 211 16.50 7.41 -4.59
C SER A 211 16.40 8.93 -4.56
N LEU A 212 17.35 9.62 -5.23
CA LEU A 212 17.28 11.07 -5.44
C LEU A 212 16.11 11.49 -6.31
N GLU A 213 15.73 10.66 -7.27
CA GLU A 213 14.56 10.86 -8.13
C GLU A 213 13.29 10.92 -7.29
N SER A 214 13.07 9.93 -6.44
CA SER A 214 11.94 9.89 -5.51
C SER A 214 11.95 11.06 -4.51
N LEU A 215 13.13 11.50 -4.03
CA LEU A 215 13.24 12.67 -3.16
C LEU A 215 12.79 13.95 -3.87
N ARG A 216 13.21 14.16 -5.12
CA ARG A 216 12.80 15.32 -5.92
C ARG A 216 11.31 15.30 -6.20
N LEU A 217 10.78 14.15 -6.59
CA LEU A 217 9.35 13.98 -6.85
C LEU A 217 8.52 14.19 -5.59
N TRP A 218 8.91 13.61 -4.45
CA TRP A 218 8.28 13.87 -3.15
C TRP A 218 8.25 15.35 -2.80
N THR A 219 9.35 16.07 -3.05
CA THR A 219 9.39 17.52 -2.81
C THR A 219 8.33 18.25 -3.65
N ARG A 220 8.14 17.87 -4.92
CA ARG A 220 7.08 18.43 -5.78
C ARG A 220 5.69 18.17 -5.20
N TYR A 221 5.40 16.93 -4.77
CA TYR A 221 4.13 16.59 -4.12
C TYR A 221 3.91 17.39 -2.82
N ARG A 222 4.95 17.54 -2.01
CA ARG A 222 4.88 18.30 -0.76
C ARG A 222 4.60 19.78 -0.98
N THR A 223 5.13 20.37 -2.04
CA THR A 223 4.96 21.80 -2.37
C THR A 223 3.73 22.09 -3.22
N ALA A 224 3.06 21.07 -3.78
CA ALA A 224 1.77 21.23 -4.43
C ALA A 224 0.68 21.51 -3.40
N THR A 225 0.42 22.79 -3.13
CA THR A 225 -0.51 23.26 -2.09
C THR A 225 -1.89 23.59 -2.62
N THR A 226 -2.10 23.55 -3.94
CA THR A 226 -3.38 23.81 -4.58
C THR A 226 -3.82 22.65 -5.44
N ARG A 227 -5.16 22.50 -5.62
CA ARG A 227 -5.75 21.47 -6.49
C ARG A 227 -5.14 21.48 -7.91
N PRO A 228 -5.02 22.62 -8.63
CA PRO A 228 -4.44 22.64 -9.99
C PRO A 228 -2.99 22.15 -10.05
N LEU A 229 -2.17 22.47 -9.05
CA LEU A 229 -0.78 21.96 -8.98
C LEU A 229 -0.74 20.45 -8.79
N MET A 230 -1.61 19.89 -7.94
CA MET A 230 -1.69 18.45 -7.74
C MET A 230 -2.20 17.73 -8.99
N GLU A 231 -3.23 18.27 -9.64
CA GLU A 231 -3.75 17.74 -10.91
C GLU A 231 -2.70 17.75 -12.03
N ALA A 232 -1.85 18.78 -12.07
CA ALA A 232 -0.72 18.82 -13.01
C ALA A 232 0.27 17.68 -12.77
N LEU A 233 0.64 17.42 -11.51
CA LEU A 233 1.52 16.30 -11.15
C LEU A 233 0.93 14.94 -11.54
N LEU A 234 -0.38 14.75 -11.35
CA LEU A 234 -1.05 13.50 -11.72
C LEU A 234 -1.25 13.35 -13.23
N ARG A 235 -1.37 14.44 -14.01
CA ARG A 235 -1.31 14.35 -15.48
C ARG A 235 0.04 13.81 -15.94
N GLU A 236 1.14 14.38 -15.46
CA GLU A 236 2.49 13.88 -15.75
C GLU A 236 2.67 12.41 -15.34
N ALA A 237 2.06 11.99 -14.21
CA ALA A 237 2.10 10.60 -13.75
C ALA A 237 1.33 9.66 -14.69
N ARG A 238 0.21 10.09 -15.24
CA ARG A 238 -0.57 9.30 -16.22
C ARG A 238 0.17 9.15 -17.55
N ASP A 239 0.79 10.23 -18.00
CA ASP A 239 1.50 10.24 -19.29
C ASP A 239 2.85 9.48 -19.22
N TYR A 240 3.33 9.16 -18.02
CA TYR A 240 4.59 8.45 -17.85
C TYR A 240 4.52 7.02 -18.38
N GLY A 241 5.36 6.69 -19.36
CA GLY A 241 5.48 5.35 -19.94
C GLY A 241 4.39 4.98 -20.95
N THR A 242 3.52 5.93 -21.36
CA THR A 242 2.56 5.71 -22.46
C THR A 242 3.21 5.81 -23.83
N ASP A 243 4.41 6.40 -23.91
CA ASP A 243 5.16 6.61 -25.18
C ASP A 243 6.19 5.50 -25.45
N ALA A 244 6.17 4.39 -24.71
CA ALA A 244 7.19 3.32 -24.73
C ALA A 244 6.65 1.95 -25.22
N ASP A 245 5.66 1.97 -26.13
CA ASP A 245 5.21 0.79 -26.88
C ASP A 245 5.64 0.86 -28.37
#